data_5dc5694a3e82d631e922699df561b1a3
#
_entry.id   5dc5694a3e82d631e922699df561b1a3
#
_cell.length_a   1.000
_cell.length_b   1.000
_cell.length_c   1.000
_cell.angle_alpha   90.00
_cell.angle_beta   90.00
_cell.angle_gamma   90.00
#
_symmetry.space_group_name_H-M   'P 1'
#
loop_
_entity.id
_entity.type
_entity.pdbx_description
1 polymer ?
#
loop_
_entity_poly.entity_id
_entity_poly.type
_entity_poly.pdbx_seq_one_letter_code
_entity_poly.pdbx_strand_id
1 'polypeptide(L)'
;MNGITTQSITSEEYKGSGSVNSTTEPASDVKAADTTTGSGGNIVGTFPGFISGVQKNYIDPYTAIMKFYTDFMGEVSDIMSAISKAVGPGEDSNSVSFDETQIKNLINELVQKYRERPLFTSQGTGAEGKAEAERWAKELGLDISKATLVDKDNPDGPWKVEMDLSPLDTMFGAIKGDKLSTYEYQAMQTAIDAQKQKLQSTVQTVAEKYGRANANMDSLYKMMSAMITAMEQLLEAFNRTYAE
;
A
#
# COMPACT_ATOMS: atom_id res chain seq x y z
N MET A 1 62.10 -6.02 -18.09
CA MET A 1 62.30 -6.48 -16.72
C MET A 1 61.69 -5.44 -15.79
N ASN A 2 60.46 -5.57 -15.38
CA ASN A 2 59.88 -4.81 -14.26
C ASN A 2 58.81 -5.68 -13.65
N GLY A 3 59.06 -6.08 -12.40
CA GLY A 3 58.23 -6.98 -11.63
C GLY A 3 56.94 -6.32 -11.18
N ILE A 4 55.86 -7.06 -11.30
CA ILE A 4 54.57 -6.75 -10.74
C ILE A 4 54.50 -7.36 -9.34
N THR A 5 54.48 -6.51 -8.33
CA THR A 5 54.31 -6.89 -6.92
C THR A 5 52.83 -7.07 -6.64
N THR A 6 52.40 -8.27 -6.42
CA THR A 6 51.07 -8.61 -5.88
C THR A 6 51.03 -8.29 -4.39
N GLN A 7 50.27 -7.31 -3.98
CA GLN A 7 49.93 -7.10 -2.58
C GLN A 7 48.70 -7.92 -2.21
N SER A 8 48.87 -8.81 -1.26
CA SER A 8 47.82 -9.56 -0.57
C SER A 8 47.06 -8.62 0.33
N ILE A 9 45.74 -8.52 0.11
CA ILE A 9 44.85 -7.83 1.02
C ILE A 9 44.39 -8.86 2.06
N THR A 10 44.84 -8.67 3.28
CA THR A 10 44.38 -9.39 4.48
C THR A 10 42.99 -8.97 4.84
N SER A 11 42.11 -9.95 5.05
CA SER A 11 40.79 -9.81 5.57
C SER A 11 40.81 -9.30 7.00
N GLU A 12 40.46 -8.04 7.22
CA GLU A 12 40.10 -7.54 8.56
C GLU A 12 38.65 -7.85 8.89
N GLU A 13 38.48 -8.44 10.06
CA GLU A 13 37.22 -8.76 10.73
C GLU A 13 36.30 -7.55 10.82
N TYR A 14 35.13 -7.61 10.18
CA TYR A 14 34.02 -6.70 10.42
C TYR A 14 33.19 -7.22 11.60
N LYS A 15 33.57 -6.83 12.82
CA LYS A 15 32.72 -6.93 14.01
C LYS A 15 31.69 -5.80 13.96
N GLY A 16 30.62 -6.01 13.22
CA GLY A 16 29.42 -5.20 13.27
C GLY A 16 28.41 -5.79 14.26
N SER A 17 28.49 -5.39 15.51
CA SER A 17 27.39 -5.55 16.47
C SER A 17 26.22 -4.68 16.04
N GLY A 18 25.31 -5.23 15.29
CA GLY A 18 24.03 -4.67 14.93
C GLY A 18 22.93 -5.53 15.52
N SER A 19 22.51 -5.21 16.74
CA SER A 19 21.27 -5.72 17.32
C SER A 19 20.11 -5.25 16.44
N VAL A 20 19.67 -6.11 15.53
CA VAL A 20 18.36 -5.98 14.86
C VAL A 20 17.30 -6.33 15.86
N ASN A 21 16.83 -5.31 16.59
CA ASN A 21 15.57 -5.38 17.31
C ASN A 21 14.45 -5.37 16.26
N SER A 22 14.19 -6.55 15.71
CA SER A 22 12.98 -6.83 14.95
C SER A 22 11.84 -7.08 15.93
N THR A 23 11.37 -6.03 16.57
CA THR A 23 10.05 -6.02 17.21
C THR A 23 9.04 -5.60 16.16
N THR A 24 8.74 -6.49 15.24
CA THR A 24 7.44 -6.50 14.58
C THR A 24 6.46 -7.07 15.60
N GLU A 25 5.89 -6.21 16.43
CA GLU A 25 4.65 -6.55 17.12
C GLU A 25 3.60 -6.90 16.05
N PRO A 26 3.06 -8.12 16.09
CA PRO A 26 1.87 -8.43 15.32
C PRO A 26 0.73 -7.58 15.87
N ALA A 27 -0.13 -7.09 14.98
CA ALA A 27 -1.32 -6.29 15.25
C ALA A 27 -2.06 -6.74 16.54
N SER A 28 -1.71 -6.11 17.67
CA SER A 28 -2.28 -6.44 18.99
C SER A 28 -3.52 -5.63 19.33
N ASP A 29 -4.07 -4.87 18.36
CA ASP A 29 -5.28 -4.07 18.57
C ASP A 29 -6.49 -4.54 17.76
N VAL A 30 -6.61 -5.85 17.55
CA VAL A 30 -7.95 -6.41 17.32
C VAL A 30 -8.61 -6.42 18.68
N LYS A 31 -9.46 -5.42 18.97
CA LYS A 31 -10.29 -5.33 20.17
C LYS A 31 -10.94 -6.69 20.37
N ALA A 32 -10.44 -7.44 21.36
CA ALA A 32 -11.01 -8.71 21.74
C ALA A 32 -12.50 -8.45 22.01
N ALA A 33 -13.36 -9.15 21.30
CA ALA A 33 -14.78 -9.15 21.61
C ALA A 33 -14.91 -9.43 23.09
N ASP A 34 -15.64 -8.56 23.78
CA ASP A 34 -15.94 -8.59 25.19
C ASP A 34 -16.27 -10.03 25.66
N THR A 35 -15.28 -10.69 26.27
CA THR A 35 -15.43 -11.99 26.89
C THR A 35 -15.70 -11.81 28.38
N THR A 36 -16.80 -11.15 28.70
CA THR A 36 -17.39 -11.20 30.02
C THR A 36 -18.51 -12.28 30.00
N THR A 37 -18.16 -13.51 30.34
CA THR A 37 -18.88 -14.32 31.33
C THR A 37 -18.47 -15.78 31.27
N GLY A 38 -18.01 -16.26 32.34
CA GLY A 38 -18.00 -17.53 32.99
C GLY A 38 -18.13 -18.83 32.19
N SER A 39 -17.18 -19.73 32.52
CA SER A 39 -17.38 -21.19 32.46
C SER A 39 -17.50 -21.85 31.08
N GLY A 40 -16.37 -22.37 30.57
CA GLY A 40 -16.42 -23.40 29.51
C GLY A 40 -17.00 -22.98 28.17
N GLY A 41 -17.04 -21.69 27.89
CA GLY A 41 -17.60 -21.11 26.66
C GLY A 41 -16.89 -21.65 25.43
N ASN A 42 -17.67 -22.17 24.55
CA ASN A 42 -17.40 -22.77 23.25
C ASN A 42 -16.29 -22.02 22.47
N ILE A 43 -15.02 -22.34 22.81
CA ILE A 43 -13.83 -21.75 22.13
C ILE A 43 -13.94 -21.97 20.62
N VAL A 44 -14.45 -23.11 20.18
CA VAL A 44 -14.67 -23.43 18.76
C VAL A 44 -15.68 -22.48 18.12
N GLY A 45 -16.69 -22.02 18.85
CA GLY A 45 -17.69 -21.08 18.37
C GLY A 45 -17.16 -19.64 18.19
N THR A 46 -16.05 -19.27 18.85
CA THR A 46 -15.46 -17.91 18.72
C THR A 46 -14.53 -17.76 17.52
N PHE A 47 -13.96 -18.84 17.01
CA PHE A 47 -13.03 -18.83 15.89
C PHE A 47 -13.61 -18.25 14.57
N PRO A 48 -14.82 -18.64 14.13
CA PRO A 48 -15.39 -18.08 12.92
C PRO A 48 -15.58 -16.56 13.01
N GLY A 49 -15.97 -16.05 14.18
CA GLY A 49 -16.11 -14.61 14.44
C GLY A 49 -14.77 -13.88 14.37
N PHE A 50 -13.71 -14.45 14.93
CA PHE A 50 -12.37 -13.90 14.86
C PHE A 50 -11.85 -13.85 13.42
N ILE A 51 -11.98 -14.95 12.67
CA ILE A 51 -11.57 -14.99 11.25
C ILE A 51 -12.34 -13.95 10.45
N SER A 52 -13.66 -13.91 10.60
CA SER A 52 -14.49 -12.92 9.90
C SER A 52 -14.07 -11.48 10.25
N GLY A 53 -13.70 -11.23 11.50
CA GLY A 53 -13.16 -9.95 11.94
C GLY A 53 -11.85 -9.59 11.25
N VAL A 54 -10.89 -10.50 11.19
CA VAL A 54 -9.61 -10.28 10.50
C VAL A 54 -9.84 -10.10 9.00
N GLN A 55 -10.68 -10.92 8.37
CA GLN A 55 -11.03 -10.77 6.96
C GLN A 55 -11.58 -9.37 6.68
N LYS A 56 -12.64 -8.98 7.38
CA LYS A 56 -13.36 -7.72 7.16
C LYS A 56 -12.53 -6.48 7.51
N ASN A 57 -11.75 -6.54 8.60
CA ASN A 57 -11.07 -5.35 9.12
C ASN A 57 -9.64 -5.19 8.59
N TYR A 58 -9.10 -6.21 7.91
CA TYR A 58 -7.73 -6.20 7.44
C TYR A 58 -7.58 -6.62 5.97
N ILE A 59 -8.07 -7.79 5.57
CA ILE A 59 -7.88 -8.29 4.20
C ILE A 59 -8.74 -7.54 3.18
N ASP A 60 -10.02 -7.34 3.48
CA ASP A 60 -10.95 -6.67 2.56
C ASP A 60 -10.51 -5.22 2.24
N PRO A 61 -10.09 -4.40 3.23
CA PRO A 61 -9.51 -3.09 2.95
C PRO A 61 -8.28 -3.16 2.03
N TYR A 62 -7.34 -4.09 2.26
CA TYR A 62 -6.20 -4.26 1.39
C TYR A 62 -6.60 -4.63 -0.05
N THR A 63 -7.58 -5.51 -0.20
CA THR A 63 -8.12 -5.91 -1.51
C THR A 63 -8.70 -4.70 -2.25
N ALA A 64 -9.48 -3.88 -1.54
CA ALA A 64 -10.05 -2.66 -2.09
C ALA A 64 -8.97 -1.65 -2.50
N ILE A 65 -7.93 -1.47 -1.66
CA ILE A 65 -6.80 -0.59 -1.93
C ILE A 65 -6.00 -1.09 -3.15
N MET A 66 -5.73 -2.38 -3.26
CA MET A 66 -5.04 -2.97 -4.40
C MET A 66 -5.83 -2.75 -5.71
N LYS A 67 -7.14 -2.95 -5.65
CA LYS A 67 -8.01 -2.65 -6.80
C LYS A 67 -7.94 -1.17 -7.19
N PHE A 68 -8.02 -0.27 -6.20
CA PHE A 68 -7.88 1.17 -6.41
C PHE A 68 -6.58 1.52 -7.14
N TYR A 69 -5.43 1.01 -6.66
CA TYR A 69 -4.14 1.26 -7.30
C TYR A 69 -4.03 0.63 -8.69
N THR A 70 -4.65 -0.51 -8.92
CA THR A 70 -4.68 -1.16 -10.25
C THR A 70 -5.46 -0.30 -11.25
N ASP A 71 -6.66 0.16 -10.87
CA ASP A 71 -7.49 1.04 -11.68
C ASP A 71 -6.75 2.35 -11.99
N PHE A 72 -6.15 2.96 -10.96
CA PHE A 72 -5.36 4.19 -11.08
C PHE A 72 -4.17 4.04 -12.04
N MET A 73 -3.38 2.99 -11.90
CA MET A 73 -2.22 2.76 -12.79
C MET A 73 -2.62 2.46 -14.23
N GLY A 74 -3.79 1.87 -14.44
CA GLY A 74 -4.38 1.73 -15.77
C GLY A 74 -4.59 3.10 -16.42
N GLU A 75 -5.24 4.02 -15.71
CA GLU A 75 -5.51 5.38 -16.20
C GLU A 75 -4.23 6.22 -16.36
N VAL A 76 -3.24 6.08 -15.48
CA VAL A 76 -1.91 6.68 -15.67
C VAL A 76 -1.25 6.17 -16.96
N SER A 77 -1.39 4.88 -17.25
CA SER A 77 -0.86 4.29 -18.49
C SER A 77 -1.55 4.85 -19.74
N ASP A 78 -2.86 5.11 -19.67
CA ASP A 78 -3.62 5.74 -20.75
C ASP A 78 -3.13 7.19 -21.00
N ILE A 79 -2.86 7.95 -19.94
CA ILE A 79 -2.26 9.29 -20.05
C ILE A 79 -0.87 9.20 -20.70
N MET A 80 -0.01 8.26 -20.30
CA MET A 80 1.29 8.05 -20.91
C MET A 80 1.18 7.74 -22.41
N SER A 81 0.19 6.95 -22.79
CA SER A 81 -0.12 6.68 -24.19
C SER A 81 -0.59 7.95 -24.93
N ALA A 82 -1.42 8.76 -24.28
CA ALA A 82 -1.88 10.04 -24.83
C ALA A 82 -0.72 11.04 -25.03
N ILE A 83 0.19 11.15 -24.05
CA ILE A 83 1.41 11.96 -24.15
C ILE A 83 2.23 11.55 -25.38
N SER A 84 2.43 10.25 -25.59
CA SER A 84 3.18 9.74 -26.74
C SER A 84 2.51 10.05 -28.08
N LYS A 85 1.18 10.14 -28.11
CA LYS A 85 0.40 10.47 -29.32
C LYS A 85 0.24 11.97 -29.54
N ALA A 86 0.39 12.77 -28.51
CA ALA A 86 0.28 14.23 -28.57
C ALA A 86 1.50 14.91 -29.21
N VAL A 87 2.54 14.14 -29.52
CA VAL A 87 3.77 14.62 -30.13
C VAL A 87 3.63 14.58 -31.66
N GLY A 88 3.84 15.71 -32.28
CA GLY A 88 3.89 15.86 -33.73
C GLY A 88 5.22 16.46 -34.23
N PRO A 89 5.42 16.52 -35.54
CA PRO A 89 6.58 17.19 -36.13
C PRO A 89 6.55 18.68 -35.76
N GLY A 90 7.71 19.23 -35.40
CA GLY A 90 7.88 20.66 -35.19
C GLY A 90 8.04 21.45 -36.50
N GLU A 91 8.28 22.74 -36.38
CA GLU A 91 8.49 23.64 -37.52
C GLU A 91 9.88 23.44 -38.20
N ASP A 92 10.81 22.87 -37.45
CA ASP A 92 12.16 22.56 -37.93
C ASP A 92 12.62 21.17 -37.39
N SER A 93 13.82 20.73 -37.82
CA SER A 93 14.38 19.43 -37.42
C SER A 93 14.74 19.29 -35.94
N ASN A 94 14.76 20.39 -35.18
CA ASN A 94 15.16 20.45 -33.79
C ASN A 94 13.99 20.76 -32.85
N SER A 95 12.76 20.78 -33.37
CA SER A 95 11.57 21.07 -32.60
C SER A 95 10.50 19.98 -32.78
N VAL A 96 9.61 19.88 -31.80
CA VAL A 96 8.42 19.03 -31.79
C VAL A 96 7.20 19.88 -31.43
N SER A 97 6.07 19.59 -32.02
CA SER A 97 4.78 20.12 -31.57
C SER A 97 4.22 19.19 -30.49
N PHE A 98 3.52 19.78 -29.52
CA PHE A 98 2.95 19.05 -28.40
C PHE A 98 1.61 19.68 -27.98
N ASP A 99 0.58 18.88 -27.79
CA ASP A 99 -0.71 19.38 -27.30
C ASP A 99 -0.71 19.46 -25.77
N GLU A 100 -0.14 20.56 -25.23
CA GLU A 100 -0.06 20.85 -23.82
C GLU A 100 -1.44 20.83 -23.15
N THR A 101 -2.41 21.50 -23.79
CA THR A 101 -3.74 21.69 -23.23
C THR A 101 -4.47 20.35 -23.05
N GLN A 102 -4.44 19.51 -24.07
CA GLN A 102 -5.06 18.19 -24.01
C GLN A 102 -4.48 17.34 -22.87
N ILE A 103 -3.17 17.28 -22.76
CA ILE A 103 -2.52 16.43 -21.76
C ILE A 103 -2.72 16.96 -20.35
N LYS A 104 -2.63 18.28 -20.15
CA LYS A 104 -2.93 18.89 -18.85
C LYS A 104 -4.37 18.66 -18.40
N ASN A 105 -5.32 18.69 -19.30
CA ASN A 105 -6.72 18.39 -19.00
C ASN A 105 -6.87 16.92 -18.54
N LEU A 106 -6.26 15.96 -19.25
CA LEU A 106 -6.31 14.55 -18.86
C LEU A 106 -5.72 14.29 -17.46
N ILE A 107 -4.57 14.92 -17.16
CA ILE A 107 -3.97 14.81 -15.82
C ILE A 107 -4.88 15.44 -14.76
N ASN A 108 -5.45 16.62 -15.02
CA ASN A 108 -6.37 17.25 -14.07
C ASN A 108 -7.62 16.42 -13.82
N GLU A 109 -8.23 15.85 -14.84
CA GLU A 109 -9.39 14.97 -14.70
C GLU A 109 -9.04 13.76 -13.82
N LEU A 110 -7.86 13.15 -14.05
CA LEU A 110 -7.38 12.06 -13.22
C LEU A 110 -7.18 12.51 -11.76
N VAL A 111 -6.52 13.63 -11.53
CA VAL A 111 -6.30 14.19 -10.18
C VAL A 111 -7.62 14.43 -9.46
N GLN A 112 -8.59 15.07 -10.12
CA GLN A 112 -9.91 15.32 -9.51
C GLN A 112 -10.64 14.02 -9.16
N LYS A 113 -10.68 13.07 -10.10
CA LYS A 113 -11.32 11.79 -9.91
C LYS A 113 -10.79 11.03 -8.69
N TYR A 114 -9.47 11.02 -8.49
CA TYR A 114 -8.84 10.26 -7.40
C TYR A 114 -8.72 11.06 -6.10
N ARG A 115 -8.81 12.37 -6.13
CA ARG A 115 -8.92 13.21 -4.93
C ARG A 115 -10.22 12.99 -4.18
N GLU A 116 -11.31 12.72 -4.90
CA GLU A 116 -12.63 12.44 -4.30
C GLU A 116 -12.79 10.99 -3.80
N ARG A 117 -11.85 10.11 -4.12
CA ARG A 117 -11.89 8.69 -3.77
C ARG A 117 -10.82 8.36 -2.72
N PRO A 118 -11.20 8.20 -1.45
CA PRO A 118 -10.24 7.79 -0.44
C PRO A 118 -9.78 6.34 -0.66
N LEU A 119 -8.53 6.04 -0.33
CA LEU A 119 -7.98 4.69 -0.27
C LEU A 119 -8.66 3.87 0.82
N PHE A 120 -8.96 4.52 1.94
CA PHE A 120 -9.56 3.91 3.11
C PHE A 120 -10.45 4.94 3.81
N THR A 121 -11.53 4.46 4.41
CA THR A 121 -12.38 5.26 5.29
C THR A 121 -12.54 4.51 6.59
N SER A 122 -12.25 5.16 7.73
CA SER A 122 -12.34 4.54 9.05
C SER A 122 -13.77 4.09 9.36
N GLN A 123 -13.89 2.99 10.10
CA GLN A 123 -15.19 2.53 10.60
C GLN A 123 -15.61 3.32 11.85
N GLY A 124 -14.62 3.72 12.65
CA GLY A 124 -14.81 4.60 13.80
C GLY A 124 -14.87 6.07 13.40
N THR A 125 -15.33 6.89 14.35
CA THR A 125 -15.42 8.35 14.23
C THR A 125 -14.56 9.01 15.31
N GLY A 126 -14.39 10.33 15.24
CA GLY A 126 -13.62 11.08 16.24
C GLY A 126 -12.22 10.55 16.43
N ALA A 127 -11.77 10.38 17.68
CA ALA A 127 -10.41 9.95 18.00
C ALA A 127 -10.11 8.49 17.60
N GLU A 128 -11.08 7.59 17.69
CA GLU A 128 -10.91 6.19 17.27
C GLU A 128 -10.76 6.09 15.75
N GLY A 129 -11.61 6.79 15.00
CA GLY A 129 -11.51 6.85 13.55
C GLY A 129 -10.20 7.46 13.08
N LYS A 130 -9.70 8.49 13.79
CA LYS A 130 -8.39 9.09 13.52
C LYS A 130 -7.28 8.06 13.69
N ALA A 131 -7.23 7.38 14.82
CA ALA A 131 -6.21 6.38 15.11
C ALA A 131 -6.21 5.23 14.08
N GLU A 132 -7.41 4.81 13.65
CA GLU A 132 -7.57 3.79 12.61
C GLU A 132 -7.02 4.29 11.25
N ALA A 133 -7.36 5.50 10.83
CA ALA A 133 -6.88 6.09 9.58
C ALA A 133 -5.36 6.31 9.60
N GLU A 134 -4.80 6.80 10.72
CA GLU A 134 -3.35 6.97 10.90
C GLU A 134 -2.61 5.63 10.82
N ARG A 135 -3.17 4.57 11.42
CA ARG A 135 -2.61 3.22 11.30
C ARG A 135 -2.59 2.75 9.84
N TRP A 136 -3.68 2.92 9.10
CA TRP A 136 -3.74 2.57 7.69
C TRP A 136 -2.80 3.41 6.83
N ALA A 137 -2.71 4.72 7.05
CA ALA A 137 -1.76 5.57 6.35
C ALA A 137 -0.31 5.10 6.57
N LYS A 138 0.07 4.81 7.82
CA LYS A 138 1.39 4.26 8.16
C LYS A 138 1.61 2.88 7.53
N GLU A 139 0.60 2.02 7.58
CA GLU A 139 0.64 0.70 6.95
C GLU A 139 0.86 0.80 5.44
N LEU A 140 0.25 1.75 4.78
CA LEU A 140 0.44 2.01 3.34
C LEU A 140 1.76 2.74 3.03
N GLY A 141 2.49 3.23 4.04
CA GLY A 141 3.72 4.00 3.87
C GLY A 141 3.49 5.44 3.44
N LEU A 142 2.32 5.98 3.75
CA LEU A 142 1.93 7.36 3.45
C LEU A 142 2.32 8.32 4.59
N ASP A 143 2.51 9.58 4.24
CA ASP A 143 2.69 10.66 5.24
C ASP A 143 1.37 10.91 5.97
N ILE A 144 1.31 10.56 7.25
CA ILE A 144 0.11 10.66 8.08
C ILE A 144 -0.50 12.07 8.03
N SER A 145 0.33 13.10 8.07
CA SER A 145 -0.13 14.49 8.11
C SER A 145 -0.82 14.96 6.83
N LYS A 146 -0.56 14.28 5.72
CA LYS A 146 -1.12 14.59 4.40
C LYS A 146 -2.18 13.61 3.95
N ALA A 147 -2.12 12.39 4.47
CA ALA A 147 -2.96 11.29 4.02
C ALA A 147 -4.23 11.10 4.85
N THR A 148 -4.30 11.64 6.08
CA THR A 148 -5.47 11.47 6.94
C THR A 148 -6.28 12.75 7.03
N LEU A 149 -7.49 12.69 6.54
CA LEU A 149 -8.42 13.82 6.50
C LEU A 149 -9.75 13.46 7.15
N VAL A 150 -10.38 14.46 7.74
CA VAL A 150 -11.77 14.41 8.19
C VAL A 150 -12.57 15.42 7.39
N ASP A 151 -13.84 15.15 7.19
CA ASP A 151 -14.74 16.11 6.56
C ASP A 151 -14.83 17.38 7.41
N LYS A 152 -14.56 18.55 6.80
CA LYS A 152 -14.58 19.85 7.50
C LYS A 152 -15.97 20.20 8.03
N ASP A 153 -17.01 19.74 7.33
CA ASP A 153 -18.40 19.96 7.69
C ASP A 153 -18.89 18.94 8.72
N ASN A 154 -18.16 17.84 8.93
CA ASN A 154 -18.43 16.81 9.93
C ASN A 154 -17.13 16.36 10.64
N PRO A 155 -16.58 17.19 11.54
CA PRO A 155 -15.31 16.91 12.22
C PRO A 155 -15.33 15.66 13.11
N ASP A 156 -16.51 15.20 13.53
CA ASP A 156 -16.70 13.95 14.27
C ASP A 156 -17.03 12.77 13.34
N GLY A 157 -16.99 12.97 12.03
CA GLY A 157 -17.23 11.95 11.02
C GLY A 157 -16.08 10.96 10.88
N PRO A 158 -16.23 9.99 9.98
CA PRO A 158 -15.16 9.04 9.69
C PRO A 158 -13.96 9.75 9.07
N TRP A 159 -12.76 9.27 9.44
CA TRP A 159 -11.51 9.74 8.88
C TRP A 159 -11.19 9.00 7.57
N LYS A 160 -10.57 9.71 6.64
CA LYS A 160 -10.23 9.19 5.31
C LYS A 160 -8.72 9.16 5.14
N VAL A 161 -8.23 8.14 4.45
CA VAL A 161 -6.84 8.07 3.98
C VAL A 161 -6.86 8.32 2.49
N GLU A 162 -6.16 9.35 2.06
CA GLU A 162 -6.06 9.75 0.66
C GLU A 162 -4.72 9.30 0.07
N MET A 163 -4.72 9.13 -1.25
CA MET A 163 -3.52 8.83 -2.01
C MET A 163 -2.65 10.08 -2.18
N ASP A 164 -1.33 9.91 -2.17
CA ASP A 164 -0.39 10.97 -2.56
C ASP A 164 -0.44 11.19 -4.09
N LEU A 165 -1.11 12.25 -4.52
CA LEU A 165 -1.23 12.67 -5.91
C LEU A 165 -0.10 13.62 -6.35
N SER A 166 0.85 13.96 -5.48
CA SER A 166 1.98 14.85 -5.80
C SER A 166 2.81 14.44 -7.02
N PRO A 167 2.95 13.14 -7.37
CA PRO A 167 3.57 12.76 -8.63
C PRO A 167 2.82 13.26 -9.87
N LEU A 168 1.48 13.26 -9.85
CA LEU A 168 0.67 13.79 -10.95
C LEU A 168 0.78 15.33 -11.04
N ASP A 169 0.80 16.03 -9.90
CA ASP A 169 1.01 17.48 -9.87
C ASP A 169 2.40 17.84 -10.44
N THR A 170 3.40 17.02 -10.16
CA THR A 170 4.76 17.17 -10.71
C THR A 170 4.78 16.89 -12.21
N MET A 171 4.09 15.85 -12.69
CA MET A 171 3.93 15.58 -14.12
C MET A 171 3.26 16.77 -14.83
N PHE A 172 2.17 17.28 -14.26
CA PHE A 172 1.46 18.46 -14.77
C PHE A 172 2.39 19.67 -14.88
N GLY A 173 3.20 19.94 -13.86
CA GLY A 173 4.16 21.03 -13.86
C GLY A 173 5.33 20.86 -14.84
N ALA A 174 5.66 19.62 -15.22
CA ALA A 174 6.71 19.34 -16.19
C ALA A 174 6.27 19.61 -17.64
N ILE A 175 4.97 19.59 -17.92
CA ILE A 175 4.40 19.84 -19.24
C ILE A 175 4.35 21.33 -19.51
N LYS A 176 5.11 21.80 -20.50
CA LYS A 176 5.25 23.21 -20.82
C LYS A 176 5.30 23.43 -22.33
N GLY A 177 4.37 24.25 -22.81
CA GLY A 177 4.36 24.76 -24.16
C GLY A 177 3.93 23.75 -25.23
N ASP A 178 3.35 24.31 -26.31
CA ASP A 178 2.91 23.55 -27.49
C ASP A 178 4.04 23.32 -28.51
N LYS A 179 5.13 24.05 -28.35
CA LYS A 179 6.34 23.98 -29.20
C LYS A 179 7.54 23.82 -28.31
N LEU A 180 8.18 22.66 -28.41
CA LEU A 180 9.33 22.29 -27.59
C LEU A 180 10.52 22.01 -28.50
N SER A 181 11.70 22.43 -28.07
CA SER A 181 12.92 21.87 -28.65
C SER A 181 13.02 20.38 -28.32
N THR A 182 13.74 19.63 -29.13
CA THR A 182 13.99 18.20 -28.86
C THR A 182 14.57 17.97 -27.46
N TYR A 183 15.43 18.89 -27.01
CA TYR A 183 16.00 18.82 -25.66
C TYR A 183 14.96 19.02 -24.54
N GLU A 184 14.10 20.04 -24.68
CA GLU A 184 13.02 20.31 -23.71
C GLU A 184 12.02 19.15 -23.64
N TYR A 185 11.69 18.58 -24.80
CA TYR A 185 10.83 17.41 -24.87
C TYR A 185 11.45 16.20 -24.16
N GLN A 186 12.74 15.92 -24.36
CA GLN A 186 13.44 14.84 -23.66
C GLN A 186 13.50 15.08 -22.15
N ALA A 187 13.73 16.34 -21.71
CA ALA A 187 13.72 16.68 -20.29
C ALA A 187 12.32 16.48 -19.68
N MET A 188 11.27 16.88 -20.38
CA MET A 188 9.88 16.64 -19.98
C MET A 188 9.58 15.15 -19.86
N GLN A 189 9.93 14.34 -20.86
CA GLN A 189 9.75 12.88 -20.80
C GLN A 189 10.48 12.26 -19.61
N THR A 190 11.72 12.66 -19.37
CA THR A 190 12.51 12.17 -18.22
C THR A 190 11.82 12.50 -16.89
N ALA A 191 11.28 13.71 -16.76
CA ALA A 191 10.57 14.13 -15.55
C ALA A 191 9.28 13.32 -15.35
N ILE A 192 8.51 13.08 -16.40
CA ILE A 192 7.28 12.29 -16.39
C ILE A 192 7.58 10.83 -16.04
N ASP A 193 8.60 10.22 -16.68
CA ASP A 193 8.99 8.84 -16.41
C ASP A 193 9.47 8.65 -14.97
N ALA A 194 10.16 9.61 -14.39
CA ALA A 194 10.55 9.58 -12.98
C ALA A 194 9.32 9.53 -12.04
N GLN A 195 8.27 10.30 -12.33
CA GLN A 195 7.04 10.26 -11.53
C GLN A 195 6.26 8.96 -11.72
N LYS A 196 6.21 8.43 -12.95
CA LYS A 196 5.64 7.11 -13.22
C LYS A 196 6.35 6.02 -12.42
N GLN A 197 7.68 6.03 -12.37
CA GLN A 197 8.45 5.08 -11.57
C GLN A 197 8.15 5.21 -10.07
N LYS A 198 8.00 6.44 -9.56
CA LYS A 198 7.60 6.69 -8.17
C LYS A 198 6.23 6.07 -7.86
N LEU A 199 5.24 6.28 -8.75
CA LEU A 199 3.92 5.67 -8.61
C LEU A 199 3.99 4.13 -8.64
N GLN A 200 4.75 3.56 -9.58
CA GLN A 200 4.95 2.11 -9.66
C GLN A 200 5.61 1.54 -8.40
N SER A 201 6.61 2.21 -7.84
CA SER A 201 7.24 1.80 -6.59
C SER A 201 6.26 1.81 -5.41
N THR A 202 5.37 2.81 -5.34
CA THR A 202 4.30 2.87 -4.33
C THR A 202 3.37 1.66 -4.46
N VAL A 203 2.92 1.35 -5.68
CA VAL A 203 2.06 0.18 -5.95
C VAL A 203 2.74 -1.13 -5.57
N GLN A 204 4.02 -1.30 -5.91
CA GLN A 204 4.79 -2.49 -5.52
C GLN A 204 4.87 -2.64 -4.01
N THR A 205 5.14 -1.55 -3.28
CA THR A 205 5.17 -1.57 -1.81
C THR A 205 3.83 -2.03 -1.22
N VAL A 206 2.72 -1.51 -1.74
CA VAL A 206 1.37 -1.90 -1.30
C VAL A 206 1.08 -3.36 -1.65
N ALA A 207 1.46 -3.81 -2.85
CA ALA A 207 1.29 -5.20 -3.28
C ALA A 207 2.08 -6.19 -2.41
N GLU A 208 3.30 -5.86 -2.03
CA GLU A 208 4.10 -6.68 -1.10
C GLU A 208 3.43 -6.78 0.28
N LYS A 209 2.92 -5.67 0.80
CA LYS A 209 2.20 -5.65 2.09
C LYS A 209 0.92 -6.47 2.03
N TYR A 210 0.16 -6.35 0.95
CA TYR A 210 -1.01 -7.19 0.70
C TYR A 210 -0.65 -8.67 0.64
N GLY A 211 0.42 -9.02 -0.07
CA GLY A 211 0.93 -10.40 -0.11
C GLY A 211 1.26 -10.96 1.28
N ARG A 212 1.92 -10.14 2.13
CA ARG A 212 2.21 -10.53 3.52
C ARG A 212 0.94 -10.68 4.35
N ALA A 213 -0.03 -9.77 4.19
CA ALA A 213 -1.31 -9.85 4.89
C ALA A 213 -2.04 -11.16 4.57
N ASN A 214 -2.11 -11.54 3.28
CA ASN A 214 -2.69 -12.81 2.85
C ASN A 214 -1.92 -14.03 3.41
N ALA A 215 -0.58 -14.02 3.37
CA ALA A 215 0.21 -15.12 3.92
C ALA A 215 0.01 -15.28 5.45
N ASN A 216 -0.13 -14.16 6.17
CA ASN A 216 -0.45 -14.19 7.60
C ASN A 216 -1.85 -14.77 7.84
N MET A 217 -2.83 -14.42 7.01
CA MET A 217 -4.19 -14.97 7.10
C MET A 217 -4.20 -16.47 6.85
N ASP A 218 -3.50 -16.95 5.82
CA ASP A 218 -3.33 -18.38 5.56
C ASP A 218 -2.69 -19.13 6.74
N SER A 219 -1.71 -18.50 7.39
CA SER A 219 -1.06 -19.05 8.57
C SER A 219 -2.03 -19.14 9.76
N LEU A 220 -2.87 -18.12 9.95
CA LEU A 220 -3.92 -18.13 10.96
C LEU A 220 -4.93 -19.26 10.70
N TYR A 221 -5.39 -19.44 9.47
CA TYR A 221 -6.28 -20.53 9.11
C TYR A 221 -5.67 -21.90 9.43
N LYS A 222 -4.40 -22.12 9.09
CA LYS A 222 -3.69 -23.38 9.39
C LYS A 222 -3.56 -23.63 10.88
N MET A 223 -3.18 -22.61 11.66
CA MET A 223 -3.10 -22.72 13.11
C MET A 223 -4.45 -23.07 13.74
N MET A 224 -5.52 -22.42 13.29
CA MET A 224 -6.87 -22.68 13.80
C MET A 224 -7.34 -24.08 13.47
N SER A 225 -7.11 -24.55 12.24
CA SER A 225 -7.42 -25.93 11.85
C SER A 225 -6.68 -26.94 12.74
N ALA A 226 -5.39 -26.70 13.00
CA ALA A 226 -4.61 -27.55 13.89
C ALA A 226 -5.13 -27.51 15.32
N MET A 227 -5.55 -26.34 15.84
CA MET A 227 -6.15 -26.23 17.17
C MET A 227 -7.48 -26.99 17.27
N ILE A 228 -8.36 -26.90 16.29
CA ILE A 228 -9.63 -27.62 16.22
C ILE A 228 -9.36 -29.12 16.25
N THR A 229 -8.45 -29.62 15.42
CA THR A 229 -8.08 -31.04 15.38
C THR A 229 -7.52 -31.53 16.74
N ALA A 230 -6.65 -30.73 17.38
CA ALA A 230 -6.11 -31.08 18.70
C ALA A 230 -7.21 -31.11 19.77
N MET A 231 -8.18 -30.19 19.71
CA MET A 231 -9.33 -30.20 20.63
C MET A 231 -10.23 -31.43 20.42
N GLU A 232 -10.49 -31.81 19.16
CA GLU A 232 -11.25 -33.01 18.83
C GLU A 232 -10.57 -34.26 19.42
N GLN A 233 -9.25 -34.40 19.24
CA GLN A 233 -8.46 -35.51 19.80
C GLN A 233 -8.50 -35.55 21.34
N LEU A 234 -8.43 -34.36 21.98
CA LEU A 234 -8.56 -34.26 23.44
C LEU A 234 -9.94 -34.70 23.92
N LEU A 235 -11.01 -34.27 23.25
CA LEU A 235 -12.38 -34.67 23.58
C LEU A 235 -12.60 -36.19 23.39
N GLU A 236 -12.06 -36.77 22.32
CA GLU A 236 -12.09 -38.21 22.09
C GLU A 236 -11.34 -38.98 23.19
N ALA A 237 -10.13 -38.52 23.57
CA ALA A 237 -9.34 -39.12 24.64
C ALA A 237 -10.08 -39.04 25.98
N PHE A 238 -10.68 -37.90 26.28
CA PHE A 238 -11.49 -37.68 27.47
C PHE A 238 -12.70 -38.64 27.51
N ASN A 239 -13.46 -38.71 26.42
CA ASN A 239 -14.62 -39.58 26.31
C ASN A 239 -14.26 -41.07 26.49
N ARG A 240 -13.10 -41.53 25.97
CA ARG A 240 -12.63 -42.90 26.18
C ARG A 240 -12.29 -43.18 27.65
N THR A 241 -11.70 -42.19 28.35
CA THR A 241 -11.30 -42.36 29.77
C THR A 241 -12.49 -42.38 30.72
N TYR A 242 -13.62 -41.75 30.36
CA TYR A 242 -14.82 -41.69 31.19
C TYR A 242 -15.93 -42.66 30.74
N ALA A 243 -15.74 -43.43 29.66
CA ALA A 243 -16.68 -44.44 29.18
C ALA A 243 -16.34 -45.85 29.69
N GLU A 244 -15.20 -46.01 30.42
CA GLU A 244 -14.84 -47.20 31.21
C GLU A 244 -15.21 -47.01 32.69
#